data_eca022f9f1a58ce0eda2f30479f9040f
#
_entry.id   eca022f9f1a58ce0eda2f30479f9040f
#
_cell.length_a   1.000
_cell.length_b   1.000
_cell.length_c   1.000
_cell.angle_alpha   90.00
_cell.angle_beta   90.00
_cell.angle_gamma   90.00
#
_symmetry.space_group_name_H-M   'P 1'
#
loop_
_entity.id
_entity.type
_entity.pdbx_description
1 polymer ?
#
loop_
_entity_poly.entity_id
_entity_poly.type
_entity_poly.pdbx_seq_one_letter_code
_entity_poly.pdbx_strand_id
1 'polypeptide(L)'
;MTVTEKLARFVVDTSYDDLPQKTVTYAKELALSNLGSMVWGSTLPAGKIVIEFVKEMGGVPEAGVIGGGFKTSAPNAALANGNFAHAAEWEGDSRPEMVGAMTLFPVVFPLAEKLGSSGKDVLAATIIAHEVQSRIGLACLTATGRGFFAVPVFGNFGATIITAKLLKLNVAQITMALGITASQAAGTLRQHSTMTHFVETGFACRNGLTAALLAKESFTADTNILEDTSHGVGFGSAVAGKEDYHIERVTEGLGKQFRTDLIDTKNFPCHSLQQRPLEAALHLVKEHNISYDEVESVEVEVNPGTAHEIDLLDPPDGEHTRVSLQHGLAGVLLEKKVGRDTFTEEKLADPKFKEARQKVKLIAHPEWTIKWPEGFDIVTIKLKNGKEYSIKWEAWRGYHKTPMTVDELIAKYKDATSNVLSSNQADRSLELVLNLENLKDVSELMKIVTFTG
;
A
#
# COMPACT_ATOMS: atom_id res chain seq x y z
N MET A 1 -1.02 21.28 -26.12
CA MET A 1 -1.33 20.02 -25.41
C MET A 1 -1.12 20.26 -23.93
N THR A 2 -2.17 20.10 -23.15
CA THR A 2 -2.15 20.29 -21.69
C THR A 2 -1.42 19.12 -20.98
N VAL A 3 -1.09 19.25 -19.70
CA VAL A 3 -0.50 18.18 -18.90
C VAL A 3 -1.48 17.02 -18.76
N THR A 4 -2.77 17.33 -18.48
CA THR A 4 -3.86 16.35 -18.42
C THR A 4 -3.96 15.53 -19.71
N GLU A 5 -3.91 16.19 -20.89
CA GLU A 5 -3.93 15.49 -22.18
C GLU A 5 -2.68 14.65 -22.43
N LYS A 6 -1.49 15.12 -22.00
CA LYS A 6 -0.24 14.34 -22.11
C LYS A 6 -0.30 13.04 -21.33
N LEU A 7 -0.85 13.08 -20.08
CA LEU A 7 -1.08 11.87 -19.31
C LEU A 7 -2.06 10.92 -20.00
N ALA A 8 -3.18 11.43 -20.51
CA ALA A 8 -4.16 10.59 -21.21
C ALA A 8 -3.56 9.91 -22.45
N ARG A 9 -2.74 10.62 -23.23
CA ARG A 9 -2.01 10.03 -24.36
C ARG A 9 -1.02 8.97 -23.92
N PHE A 10 -0.23 9.23 -22.89
CA PHE A 10 0.68 8.23 -22.34
C PHE A 10 -0.05 6.93 -21.97
N VAL A 11 -1.23 7.03 -21.35
CA VAL A 11 -2.05 5.86 -20.99
C VAL A 11 -2.53 5.10 -22.22
N VAL A 12 -2.98 5.80 -23.28
CA VAL A 12 -3.45 5.17 -24.51
C VAL A 12 -2.31 4.51 -25.26
N ASP A 13 -1.22 5.25 -25.45
CA ASP A 13 -0.13 4.89 -26.36
C ASP A 13 0.82 3.82 -25.77
N THR A 14 0.91 3.70 -24.44
CA THR A 14 1.81 2.70 -23.80
C THR A 14 1.13 1.34 -23.73
N SER A 15 1.77 0.31 -24.26
CA SER A 15 1.35 -1.10 -24.21
C SER A 15 2.23 -1.94 -23.27
N TYR A 16 1.87 -3.22 -23.07
CA TYR A 16 2.71 -4.16 -22.32
C TYR A 16 4.12 -4.33 -22.94
N ASP A 17 4.19 -4.33 -24.26
CA ASP A 17 5.45 -4.56 -24.98
C ASP A 17 6.43 -3.36 -24.91
N ASP A 18 5.94 -2.19 -24.47
CA ASP A 18 6.76 -0.99 -24.24
C ASP A 18 7.38 -0.96 -22.83
N LEU A 19 6.98 -1.89 -21.94
CA LEU A 19 7.42 -1.89 -20.55
C LEU A 19 8.75 -2.60 -20.35
N PRO A 20 9.67 -2.05 -19.55
CA PRO A 20 10.93 -2.72 -19.21
C PRO A 20 10.67 -4.05 -18.49
N GLN A 21 11.35 -5.11 -18.91
CA GLN A 21 11.18 -6.45 -18.31
C GLN A 21 11.43 -6.45 -16.79
N LYS A 22 12.40 -5.64 -16.31
CA LYS A 22 12.64 -5.48 -14.88
C LYS A 22 11.41 -4.98 -14.15
N THR A 23 10.76 -3.94 -14.67
CA THR A 23 9.55 -3.35 -14.09
C THR A 23 8.38 -4.34 -14.10
N VAL A 24 8.22 -5.10 -15.19
CA VAL A 24 7.21 -6.18 -15.28
C VAL A 24 7.46 -7.26 -14.23
N THR A 25 8.71 -7.70 -14.05
CA THR A 25 9.07 -8.69 -13.03
C THR A 25 8.72 -8.17 -11.63
N TYR A 26 9.11 -6.94 -11.33
CA TYR A 26 8.82 -6.34 -10.03
C TYR A 26 7.31 -6.13 -9.79
N ALA A 27 6.55 -5.77 -10.82
CA ALA A 27 5.09 -5.68 -10.71
C ALA A 27 4.41 -7.02 -10.35
N LYS A 28 4.96 -8.17 -10.80
CA LYS A 28 4.49 -9.50 -10.36
C LYS A 28 4.80 -9.76 -8.89
N GLU A 29 5.96 -9.37 -8.43
CA GLU A 29 6.37 -9.48 -7.03
C GLU A 29 5.45 -8.63 -6.13
N LEU A 30 5.13 -7.40 -6.56
CA LEU A 30 4.14 -6.55 -5.90
C LEU A 30 2.73 -7.15 -5.93
N ALA A 31 2.33 -7.78 -7.04
CA ALA A 31 1.05 -8.47 -7.14
C ALA A 31 0.95 -9.60 -6.10
N LEU A 32 2.00 -10.41 -5.95
CA LEU A 32 2.06 -11.48 -4.96
C LEU A 32 1.94 -10.93 -3.53
N SER A 33 2.74 -9.93 -3.19
CA SER A 33 2.71 -9.29 -1.86
C SER A 33 1.33 -8.72 -1.53
N ASN A 34 0.73 -7.96 -2.47
CA ASN A 34 -0.57 -7.33 -2.24
C ASN A 34 -1.74 -8.32 -2.23
N LEU A 35 -1.68 -9.37 -3.04
CA LEU A 35 -2.70 -10.42 -3.00
C LEU A 35 -2.72 -11.10 -1.63
N GLY A 36 -1.55 -11.43 -1.07
CA GLY A 36 -1.45 -11.95 0.29
C GLY A 36 -2.04 -10.99 1.32
N SER A 37 -1.70 -9.70 1.22
CA SER A 37 -2.25 -8.66 2.11
C SER A 37 -3.78 -8.58 2.02
N MET A 38 -4.37 -8.63 0.81
CA MET A 38 -5.83 -8.62 0.65
C MET A 38 -6.49 -9.87 1.23
N VAL A 39 -5.93 -11.05 1.00
CA VAL A 39 -6.47 -12.30 1.56
C VAL A 39 -6.44 -12.26 3.09
N TRP A 40 -5.35 -11.86 3.71
CA TRP A 40 -5.31 -11.73 5.17
C TRP A 40 -6.20 -10.60 5.66
N GLY A 41 -6.17 -9.43 5.02
CA GLY A 41 -6.95 -8.25 5.39
C GLY A 41 -8.47 -8.50 5.43
N SER A 42 -8.98 -9.43 4.61
CA SER A 42 -10.38 -9.84 4.63
C SER A 42 -10.80 -10.48 5.96
N THR A 43 -9.86 -11.04 6.72
CA THR A 43 -10.12 -11.72 8.00
C THR A 43 -10.03 -10.79 9.22
N LEU A 44 -9.49 -9.59 9.04
CA LEU A 44 -9.31 -8.60 10.10
C LEU A 44 -10.65 -7.92 10.45
N PRO A 45 -10.78 -7.28 11.62
CA PRO A 45 -12.03 -6.64 12.05
C PRO A 45 -12.61 -5.68 11.01
N ALA A 46 -11.80 -4.76 10.45
CA ALA A 46 -12.23 -3.84 9.39
C ALA A 46 -12.66 -4.57 8.12
N GLY A 47 -11.96 -5.66 7.75
CA GLY A 47 -12.29 -6.49 6.59
C GLY A 47 -13.66 -7.16 6.75
N LYS A 48 -13.93 -7.78 7.89
CA LYS A 48 -15.20 -8.44 8.19
C LYS A 48 -16.39 -7.47 8.14
N ILE A 49 -16.23 -6.28 8.70
CA ILE A 49 -17.26 -5.23 8.64
C ILE A 49 -17.57 -4.84 7.21
N VAL A 50 -16.53 -4.64 6.37
CA VAL A 50 -16.71 -4.22 4.98
C VAL A 50 -17.29 -5.35 4.13
N ILE A 51 -16.96 -6.63 4.39
CA ILE A 51 -17.59 -7.78 3.73
C ILE A 51 -19.11 -7.74 3.93
N GLU A 52 -19.58 -7.64 5.16
CA GLU A 52 -21.03 -7.62 5.45
C GLU A 52 -21.69 -6.37 4.85
N PHE A 53 -21.05 -5.21 4.95
CA PHE A 53 -21.55 -3.98 4.36
C PHE A 53 -21.71 -4.09 2.83
N VAL A 54 -20.71 -4.58 2.11
CA VAL A 54 -20.77 -4.75 0.64
C VAL A 54 -21.76 -5.82 0.23
N LYS A 55 -21.91 -6.87 1.03
CA LYS A 55 -22.90 -7.92 0.81
C LYS A 55 -24.33 -7.38 0.93
N GLU A 56 -24.59 -6.52 1.93
CA GLU A 56 -25.89 -5.84 2.09
C GLU A 56 -26.16 -4.85 0.94
N MET A 57 -25.15 -4.12 0.46
CA MET A 57 -25.29 -3.25 -0.71
C MET A 57 -25.67 -4.02 -1.98
N GLY A 58 -25.29 -5.29 -2.08
CA GLY A 58 -25.58 -6.14 -3.23
C GLY A 58 -24.86 -5.69 -4.51
N GLY A 59 -25.47 -5.93 -5.65
CA GLY A 59 -24.96 -5.58 -6.98
C GLY A 59 -24.90 -6.78 -7.92
N VAL A 60 -24.63 -6.53 -9.20
CA VAL A 60 -24.46 -7.59 -10.21
C VAL A 60 -23.22 -8.42 -9.83
N PRO A 61 -23.31 -9.76 -9.75
CA PRO A 61 -22.21 -10.62 -9.28
C PRO A 61 -21.15 -10.84 -10.37
N GLU A 62 -20.43 -9.79 -10.73
CA GLU A 62 -19.48 -9.75 -11.84
C GLU A 62 -18.00 -9.72 -11.41
N ALA A 63 -17.71 -9.34 -10.16
CA ALA A 63 -16.36 -9.13 -9.66
C ALA A 63 -16.20 -9.73 -8.25
N GLY A 64 -15.11 -10.44 -7.99
CA GLY A 64 -14.85 -11.16 -6.75
C GLY A 64 -14.47 -10.26 -5.58
N VAL A 65 -15.06 -10.50 -4.41
CA VAL A 65 -14.61 -9.98 -3.12
C VAL A 65 -13.62 -11.00 -2.55
N ILE A 66 -12.33 -10.64 -2.51
CA ILE A 66 -11.24 -11.54 -2.09
C ILE A 66 -11.48 -12.01 -0.64
N GLY A 67 -11.48 -13.32 -0.41
CA GLY A 67 -11.77 -13.92 0.89
C GLY A 67 -13.22 -13.76 1.35
N GLY A 68 -14.09 -13.13 0.56
CA GLY A 68 -15.49 -12.85 0.95
C GLY A 68 -16.47 -13.99 0.62
N GLY A 69 -16.12 -14.91 -0.27
CA GLY A 69 -16.97 -16.02 -0.67
C GLY A 69 -18.09 -15.65 -1.65
N PHE A 70 -18.09 -14.44 -2.24
CA PHE A 70 -19.11 -13.99 -3.17
C PHE A 70 -18.58 -13.00 -4.20
N LYS A 71 -19.40 -12.74 -5.22
CA LYS A 71 -19.19 -11.67 -6.19
C LYS A 71 -20.22 -10.57 -6.02
N THR A 72 -19.86 -9.35 -6.42
CA THR A 72 -20.71 -8.17 -6.43
C THR A 72 -20.38 -7.29 -7.64
N SER A 73 -20.88 -6.05 -7.71
CA SER A 73 -20.47 -5.10 -8.73
C SER A 73 -18.99 -4.74 -8.61
N ALA A 74 -18.32 -4.45 -9.74
CA ALA A 74 -16.89 -4.12 -9.72
C ALA A 74 -16.54 -2.95 -8.79
N PRO A 75 -17.33 -1.85 -8.70
CA PRO A 75 -17.06 -0.79 -7.71
C PRO A 75 -17.13 -1.27 -6.25
N ASN A 76 -18.09 -2.13 -5.91
CA ASN A 76 -18.24 -2.66 -4.56
C ASN A 76 -17.13 -3.65 -4.22
N ALA A 77 -16.73 -4.49 -5.17
CA ALA A 77 -15.57 -5.38 -5.00
C ALA A 77 -14.27 -4.58 -4.80
N ALA A 78 -14.06 -3.51 -5.59
CA ALA A 78 -12.90 -2.64 -5.45
C ALA A 78 -12.86 -1.93 -4.08
N LEU A 79 -14.01 -1.49 -3.55
CA LEU A 79 -14.12 -0.92 -2.20
C LEU A 79 -13.68 -1.93 -1.14
N ALA A 80 -14.21 -3.15 -1.19
CA ALA A 80 -13.90 -4.18 -0.20
C ALA A 80 -12.42 -4.57 -0.27
N ASN A 81 -11.92 -4.91 -1.46
CA ASN A 81 -10.55 -5.34 -1.68
C ASN A 81 -9.54 -4.22 -1.35
N GLY A 82 -9.87 -2.94 -1.59
CA GLY A 82 -9.04 -1.80 -1.20
C GLY A 82 -8.94 -1.64 0.32
N ASN A 83 -10.04 -1.83 1.04
CA ASN A 83 -10.00 -1.89 2.50
C ASN A 83 -9.09 -3.04 2.98
N PHE A 84 -9.21 -4.24 2.41
CA PHE A 84 -8.41 -5.40 2.82
C PHE A 84 -6.92 -5.19 2.56
N ALA A 85 -6.56 -4.63 1.41
CA ALA A 85 -5.18 -4.37 1.05
C ALA A 85 -4.48 -3.49 2.09
N HIS A 86 -5.19 -2.47 2.60
CA HIS A 86 -4.63 -1.53 3.56
C HIS A 86 -4.78 -2.00 5.01
N ALA A 87 -5.88 -2.68 5.36
CA ALA A 87 -6.10 -3.20 6.73
C ALA A 87 -5.01 -4.19 7.18
N ALA A 88 -4.35 -4.85 6.26
CA ALA A 88 -3.23 -5.74 6.56
C ALA A 88 -1.97 -5.00 7.06
N GLU A 89 -1.80 -3.70 6.74
CA GLU A 89 -0.55 -2.94 7.00
C GLU A 89 0.71 -3.64 6.49
N TRP A 90 0.57 -4.46 5.44
CA TRP A 90 1.65 -5.29 4.89
C TRP A 90 1.85 -5.10 3.38
N GLU A 91 1.28 -4.04 2.86
CA GLU A 91 1.37 -3.60 1.46
C GLU A 91 2.69 -2.89 1.17
N GLY A 92 2.82 -2.39 -0.07
CA GLY A 92 3.95 -1.57 -0.51
C GLY A 92 3.53 -0.16 -0.92
N ASP A 93 4.36 0.82 -0.64
CA ASP A 93 4.18 2.21 -1.05
C ASP A 93 5.45 2.82 -1.64
N SER A 94 5.33 3.88 -2.42
CA SER A 94 6.44 4.66 -2.95
C SER A 94 6.59 6.00 -2.24
N ARG A 95 7.81 6.49 -2.20
CA ARG A 95 8.18 7.74 -1.54
C ARG A 95 8.85 8.71 -2.53
N PRO A 96 8.77 10.01 -2.31
CA PRO A 96 8.17 10.72 -1.16
C PRO A 96 6.64 10.93 -1.26
N GLU A 97 6.00 10.59 -2.37
CA GLU A 97 4.59 10.89 -2.68
C GLU A 97 3.57 10.07 -1.89
N MET A 98 4.01 9.02 -1.19
CA MET A 98 3.18 8.18 -0.32
C MET A 98 1.96 7.57 -1.03
N VAL A 99 2.16 7.04 -2.23
CA VAL A 99 1.15 6.28 -2.98
C VAL A 99 1.62 4.84 -3.15
N GLY A 100 0.71 3.91 -3.32
CA GLY A 100 1.13 2.52 -3.32
C GLY A 100 0.26 1.56 -4.08
N ALA A 101 0.69 0.32 -4.03
CA ALA A 101 0.07 -0.80 -4.70
C ALA A 101 -1.33 -1.14 -4.14
N MET A 102 -1.62 -0.71 -2.89
CA MET A 102 -2.92 -0.92 -2.23
C MET A 102 -4.10 -0.23 -2.89
N THR A 103 -3.89 0.70 -3.81
CA THR A 103 -4.95 1.30 -4.63
C THR A 103 -5.02 0.74 -6.05
N LEU A 104 -4.11 -0.15 -6.41
CA LEU A 104 -3.99 -0.70 -7.76
C LEU A 104 -4.56 -2.13 -7.86
N PHE A 105 -3.99 -3.07 -7.13
CA PHE A 105 -4.40 -4.48 -7.20
C PHE A 105 -5.85 -4.74 -6.77
N PRO A 106 -6.42 -4.01 -5.80
CA PRO A 106 -7.84 -4.11 -5.47
C PRO A 106 -8.80 -3.72 -6.59
N VAL A 107 -8.34 -2.95 -7.57
CA VAL A 107 -9.13 -2.54 -8.74
C VAL A 107 -8.86 -3.44 -9.92
N VAL A 108 -7.58 -3.69 -10.23
CA VAL A 108 -7.20 -4.39 -11.45
C VAL A 108 -7.68 -5.84 -11.46
N PHE A 109 -7.55 -6.57 -10.38
CA PHE A 109 -7.94 -7.98 -10.32
C PHE A 109 -9.45 -8.20 -10.50
N PRO A 110 -10.35 -7.59 -9.70
CA PRO A 110 -11.79 -7.82 -9.87
C PRO A 110 -12.32 -7.25 -11.19
N LEU A 111 -11.76 -6.15 -11.69
CA LEU A 111 -12.16 -5.61 -12.99
C LEU A 111 -11.67 -6.49 -14.16
N ALA A 112 -10.44 -7.00 -14.09
CA ALA A 112 -9.90 -7.92 -15.08
C ALA A 112 -10.69 -9.23 -15.10
N GLU A 113 -11.13 -9.75 -13.95
CA GLU A 113 -12.04 -10.90 -13.87
C GLU A 113 -13.34 -10.63 -14.61
N LYS A 114 -13.99 -9.47 -14.36
CA LYS A 114 -15.22 -9.07 -15.06
C LYS A 114 -15.04 -9.03 -16.58
N LEU A 115 -13.87 -8.58 -17.04
CA LEU A 115 -13.59 -8.34 -18.45
C LEU A 115 -12.96 -9.55 -19.16
N GLY A 116 -12.58 -10.62 -18.45
CA GLY A 116 -11.79 -11.73 -18.99
C GLY A 116 -10.42 -11.27 -19.49
N SER A 117 -9.81 -10.31 -18.82
CA SER A 117 -8.52 -9.73 -19.24
C SER A 117 -7.36 -10.65 -18.98
N SER A 118 -6.31 -10.55 -19.81
CA SER A 118 -5.08 -11.30 -19.64
C SER A 118 -4.20 -10.76 -18.50
N GLY A 119 -3.28 -11.58 -18.03
CA GLY A 119 -2.27 -11.13 -17.05
C GLY A 119 -1.35 -10.04 -17.60
N LYS A 120 -1.10 -9.99 -18.90
CA LYS A 120 -0.38 -8.88 -19.54
C LYS A 120 -1.16 -7.57 -19.43
N ASP A 121 -2.50 -7.61 -19.64
CA ASP A 121 -3.35 -6.43 -19.47
C ASP A 121 -3.33 -5.94 -18.00
N VAL A 122 -3.37 -6.87 -17.03
CA VAL A 122 -3.26 -6.56 -15.60
C VAL A 122 -1.96 -5.86 -15.29
N LEU A 123 -0.82 -6.41 -15.73
CA LEU A 123 0.51 -5.85 -15.47
C LEU A 123 0.68 -4.47 -16.12
N ALA A 124 0.27 -4.34 -17.39
CA ALA A 124 0.35 -3.06 -18.09
C ALA A 124 -0.51 -1.99 -17.41
N ALA A 125 -1.77 -2.31 -17.09
CA ALA A 125 -2.66 -1.37 -16.43
C ALA A 125 -2.12 -0.93 -15.06
N THR A 126 -1.56 -1.87 -14.26
CA THR A 126 -0.99 -1.58 -12.94
C THR A 126 0.23 -0.67 -13.03
N ILE A 127 1.20 -0.97 -13.92
CA ILE A 127 2.44 -0.19 -14.06
C ILE A 127 2.13 1.23 -14.57
N ILE A 128 1.29 1.36 -15.60
CA ILE A 128 0.89 2.65 -16.17
C ILE A 128 0.11 3.49 -15.14
N ALA A 129 -0.78 2.87 -14.38
CA ALA A 129 -1.56 3.55 -13.36
C ALA A 129 -0.68 4.03 -12.19
N HIS A 130 0.27 3.23 -11.75
CA HIS A 130 1.20 3.66 -10.72
C HIS A 130 2.05 4.85 -11.19
N GLU A 131 2.51 4.83 -12.43
CA GLU A 131 3.25 5.94 -13.02
C GLU A 131 2.43 7.25 -12.96
N VAL A 132 1.14 7.21 -13.29
CA VAL A 132 0.27 8.39 -13.28
C VAL A 132 -0.01 8.88 -11.86
N GLN A 133 -0.46 8.00 -10.95
CA GLN A 133 -0.79 8.41 -9.57
C GLN A 133 0.43 8.96 -8.83
N SER A 134 1.59 8.32 -9.00
CA SER A 134 2.85 8.74 -8.37
C SER A 134 3.29 10.12 -8.87
N ARG A 135 3.20 10.38 -10.17
CA ARG A 135 3.58 11.70 -10.74
C ARG A 135 2.67 12.82 -10.30
N ILE A 136 1.36 12.58 -10.20
CA ILE A 136 0.42 13.55 -9.62
C ILE A 136 0.76 13.81 -8.16
N GLY A 137 1.07 12.75 -7.39
CA GLY A 137 1.52 12.89 -5.99
C GLY A 137 2.82 13.67 -5.84
N LEU A 138 3.83 13.41 -6.70
CA LEU A 138 5.10 14.15 -6.73
C LEU A 138 4.93 15.65 -7.01
N ALA A 139 3.94 16.00 -7.80
CA ALA A 139 3.60 17.40 -8.06
C ALA A 139 2.94 18.09 -6.85
N CYS A 140 2.44 17.32 -5.87
CA CYS A 140 1.62 17.77 -4.75
C CYS A 140 2.18 17.37 -3.37
N LEU A 141 3.50 17.33 -3.17
CA LEU A 141 4.13 16.79 -1.95
C LEU A 141 3.70 17.49 -0.66
N THR A 142 3.30 18.77 -0.72
CA THR A 142 2.84 19.54 0.44
C THR A 142 1.41 19.21 0.88
N ALA A 143 0.64 18.45 0.08
CA ALA A 143 -0.73 18.08 0.41
C ALA A 143 -0.83 17.37 1.78
N THR A 144 0.12 16.49 2.11
CA THR A 144 0.19 15.79 3.41
C THR A 144 0.36 16.77 4.56
N GLY A 145 1.22 17.77 4.43
CA GLY A 145 1.38 18.86 5.43
C GLY A 145 0.13 19.72 5.62
N ARG A 146 -0.81 19.67 4.68
CA ARG A 146 -2.12 20.34 4.75
C ARG A 146 -3.22 19.43 5.34
N GLY A 147 -2.87 18.22 5.72
CA GLY A 147 -3.77 17.27 6.36
C GLY A 147 -4.45 16.28 5.40
N PHE A 148 -4.09 16.26 4.12
CA PHE A 148 -4.57 15.26 3.18
C PHE A 148 -3.80 13.94 3.34
N PHE A 149 -4.51 12.83 3.26
CA PHE A 149 -3.89 11.52 3.20
C PHE A 149 -3.59 11.15 1.74
N ALA A 150 -2.31 11.08 1.40
CA ALA A 150 -1.85 10.94 0.01
C ALA A 150 -2.38 9.67 -0.67
N VAL A 151 -2.42 8.52 0.04
CA VAL A 151 -2.86 7.23 -0.51
C VAL A 151 -4.25 7.32 -1.17
N PRO A 152 -5.33 7.71 -0.50
CA PRO A 152 -6.64 7.80 -1.15
C PRO A 152 -6.73 8.99 -2.11
N VAL A 153 -6.09 10.12 -1.81
CA VAL A 153 -6.18 11.31 -2.67
C VAL A 153 -5.59 11.06 -4.05
N PHE A 154 -4.37 10.54 -4.13
CA PHE A 154 -3.71 10.29 -5.41
C PHE A 154 -4.00 8.89 -5.97
N GLY A 155 -4.26 7.91 -5.11
CA GLY A 155 -4.63 6.55 -5.51
C GLY A 155 -5.96 6.46 -6.26
N ASN A 156 -6.87 7.44 -6.08
CA ASN A 156 -8.04 7.61 -6.93
C ASN A 156 -7.67 7.68 -8.42
N PHE A 157 -6.62 8.43 -8.76
CA PHE A 157 -6.15 8.55 -10.14
C PHE A 157 -5.58 7.22 -10.65
N GLY A 158 -4.86 6.47 -9.83
CA GLY A 158 -4.40 5.12 -10.17
C GLY A 158 -5.56 4.18 -10.50
N ALA A 159 -6.57 4.12 -9.65
CA ALA A 159 -7.79 3.34 -9.87
C ALA A 159 -8.52 3.74 -11.16
N THR A 160 -8.58 5.04 -11.47
CA THR A 160 -9.13 5.56 -12.70
C THR A 160 -8.37 5.07 -13.93
N ILE A 161 -7.05 5.16 -13.90
CA ILE A 161 -6.19 4.77 -15.02
C ILE A 161 -6.22 3.26 -15.27
N ILE A 162 -6.22 2.42 -14.22
CA ILE A 162 -6.45 0.99 -14.37
C ILE A 162 -7.73 0.71 -15.16
N THR A 163 -8.82 1.33 -14.71
CA THR A 163 -10.14 1.12 -15.30
C THR A 163 -10.17 1.62 -16.74
N ALA A 164 -9.63 2.80 -17.00
CA ALA A 164 -9.53 3.37 -18.33
C ALA A 164 -8.72 2.49 -19.28
N LYS A 165 -7.59 1.95 -18.82
CA LYS A 165 -6.71 1.08 -19.60
C LYS A 165 -7.38 -0.24 -19.96
N LEU A 166 -7.97 -0.93 -18.98
CA LEU A 166 -8.67 -2.20 -19.21
C LEU A 166 -9.91 -2.04 -20.10
N LEU A 167 -10.63 -0.91 -19.98
CA LEU A 167 -11.78 -0.59 -20.82
C LEU A 167 -11.39 0.00 -22.18
N LYS A 168 -10.09 0.21 -22.45
CA LYS A 168 -9.55 0.79 -23.69
C LYS A 168 -10.17 2.15 -24.03
N LEU A 169 -10.32 3.02 -23.02
CA LEU A 169 -10.84 4.36 -23.22
C LEU A 169 -9.89 5.20 -24.09
N ASN A 170 -10.46 6.09 -24.89
CA ASN A 170 -9.69 7.02 -25.70
C ASN A 170 -9.23 8.25 -24.89
N VAL A 171 -8.36 9.07 -25.48
CA VAL A 171 -7.77 10.26 -24.84
C VAL A 171 -8.84 11.19 -24.25
N ALA A 172 -9.92 11.48 -25.02
CA ALA A 172 -10.99 12.35 -24.55
C ALA A 172 -11.74 11.77 -23.33
N GLN A 173 -12.01 10.47 -23.34
CA GLN A 173 -12.64 9.78 -22.21
C GLN A 173 -11.73 9.76 -20.99
N ILE A 174 -10.42 9.57 -21.16
CA ILE A 174 -9.47 9.58 -20.05
C ILE A 174 -9.35 10.98 -19.43
N THR A 175 -9.31 12.05 -20.23
CA THR A 175 -9.29 13.41 -19.68
C THR A 175 -10.56 13.73 -18.88
N MET A 176 -11.74 13.28 -19.34
CA MET A 176 -12.98 13.37 -18.57
C MET A 176 -12.92 12.55 -17.28
N ALA A 177 -12.39 11.31 -17.35
CA ALA A 177 -12.24 10.44 -16.18
C ALA A 177 -11.35 11.09 -15.11
N LEU A 178 -10.23 11.70 -15.50
CA LEU A 178 -9.35 12.44 -14.58
C LEU A 178 -10.06 13.63 -13.92
N GLY A 179 -10.90 14.36 -14.67
CA GLY A 179 -11.71 15.46 -14.14
C GLY A 179 -12.75 14.98 -13.11
N ILE A 180 -13.46 13.88 -13.40
CA ILE A 180 -14.41 13.28 -12.46
C ILE A 180 -13.68 12.78 -11.21
N THR A 181 -12.50 12.17 -11.38
CA THR A 181 -11.67 11.65 -10.30
C THR A 181 -11.26 12.75 -9.32
N ALA A 182 -10.80 13.89 -9.82
CA ALA A 182 -10.38 15.02 -8.99
C ALA A 182 -11.50 15.50 -8.05
N SER A 183 -12.75 15.44 -8.50
CA SER A 183 -13.91 15.82 -7.68
C SER A 183 -14.25 14.84 -6.57
N GLN A 184 -13.66 13.63 -6.59
CA GLN A 184 -13.88 12.58 -5.58
C GLN A 184 -12.62 12.28 -4.76
N ALA A 185 -11.47 12.88 -5.13
CA ALA A 185 -10.21 12.66 -4.44
C ALA A 185 -10.27 13.29 -3.05
N ALA A 186 -10.37 12.44 -2.04
CA ALA A 186 -10.51 12.82 -0.64
C ALA A 186 -9.77 11.83 0.25
N GLY A 187 -9.58 12.21 1.50
CA GLY A 187 -8.91 11.45 2.54
C GLY A 187 -8.17 12.38 3.48
N THR A 188 -8.24 12.10 4.77
CA THR A 188 -7.63 12.95 5.80
C THR A 188 -6.65 12.18 6.65
N LEU A 189 -5.45 12.72 6.82
CA LEU A 189 -4.40 12.12 7.65
C LEU A 189 -4.83 11.97 9.12
N ARG A 190 -5.84 12.74 9.56
CA ARG A 190 -6.40 12.65 10.92
C ARG A 190 -7.03 11.28 11.23
N GLN A 191 -7.38 10.49 10.20
CA GLN A 191 -7.93 9.15 10.38
C GLN A 191 -6.87 8.07 10.62
N HIS A 192 -5.60 8.43 10.58
CA HIS A 192 -4.52 7.49 10.87
C HIS A 192 -4.78 6.71 12.17
N SER A 193 -4.49 5.41 12.17
CA SER A 193 -4.74 4.47 13.27
C SER A 193 -6.22 4.17 13.60
N THR A 194 -7.16 4.57 12.73
CA THR A 194 -8.57 4.15 12.84
C THR A 194 -8.94 3.22 11.68
N MET A 195 -10.04 2.46 11.79
CA MET A 195 -10.54 1.64 10.67
C MET A 195 -10.90 2.49 9.44
N THR A 196 -11.22 3.78 9.62
CA THR A 196 -11.48 4.71 8.52
C THR A 196 -10.23 4.88 7.63
N HIS A 197 -9.04 4.87 8.21
CA HIS A 197 -7.77 4.91 7.50
C HIS A 197 -7.67 3.82 6.41
N PHE A 198 -8.16 2.62 6.70
CA PHE A 198 -8.14 1.50 5.76
C PHE A 198 -9.22 1.64 4.68
N VAL A 199 -10.45 2.01 5.07
CA VAL A 199 -11.54 2.13 4.11
C VAL A 199 -11.43 3.34 3.19
N GLU A 200 -10.67 4.38 3.56
CA GLU A 200 -10.31 5.49 2.65
C GLU A 200 -9.65 4.96 1.36
N THR A 201 -8.81 3.94 1.46
CA THR A 201 -8.23 3.25 0.30
C THR A 201 -9.31 2.55 -0.54
N GLY A 202 -10.25 1.88 0.11
CA GLY A 202 -11.41 1.28 -0.56
C GLY A 202 -12.27 2.32 -1.28
N PHE A 203 -12.51 3.47 -0.65
CA PHE A 203 -13.22 4.58 -1.30
C PHE A 203 -12.48 5.08 -2.54
N ALA A 204 -11.16 5.25 -2.47
CA ALA A 204 -10.35 5.64 -3.63
C ALA A 204 -10.47 4.62 -4.78
N CYS A 205 -10.38 3.33 -4.49
CA CYS A 205 -10.53 2.26 -5.47
C CYS A 205 -11.90 2.30 -6.16
N ARG A 206 -12.99 2.38 -5.37
CA ARG A 206 -14.37 2.49 -5.88
C ARG A 206 -14.57 3.76 -6.70
N ASN A 207 -14.12 4.90 -6.19
CA ASN A 207 -14.37 6.20 -6.79
C ASN A 207 -13.65 6.36 -8.13
N GLY A 208 -12.37 5.96 -8.20
CA GLY A 208 -11.60 5.99 -9.44
C GLY A 208 -12.18 5.06 -10.52
N LEU A 209 -12.59 3.84 -10.11
CA LEU A 209 -13.27 2.93 -11.02
C LEU A 209 -14.60 3.53 -11.53
N THR A 210 -15.39 4.13 -10.65
CA THR A 210 -16.65 4.78 -11.01
C THR A 210 -16.45 5.97 -11.95
N ALA A 211 -15.39 6.77 -11.74
CA ALA A 211 -15.06 7.90 -12.59
C ALA A 211 -14.81 7.47 -14.05
N ALA A 212 -14.03 6.41 -14.24
CA ALA A 212 -13.76 5.90 -15.60
C ALA A 212 -15.00 5.26 -16.25
N LEU A 213 -15.87 4.59 -15.48
CA LEU A 213 -17.14 4.07 -16.00
C LEU A 213 -18.07 5.20 -16.45
N LEU A 214 -18.18 6.29 -15.69
CA LEU A 214 -18.98 7.46 -16.09
C LEU A 214 -18.41 8.11 -17.36
N ALA A 215 -17.11 8.28 -17.44
CA ALA A 215 -16.45 8.85 -18.61
C ALA A 215 -16.65 7.97 -19.87
N LYS A 216 -16.67 6.64 -19.71
CA LYS A 216 -17.01 5.70 -20.78
C LYS A 216 -18.39 5.99 -21.36
N GLU A 217 -19.35 6.32 -20.53
CA GLU A 217 -20.74 6.67 -20.91
C GLU A 217 -20.87 8.17 -21.32
N SER A 218 -19.76 8.84 -21.62
CA SER A 218 -19.70 10.23 -22.08
C SER A 218 -20.15 11.27 -21.02
N PHE A 219 -20.01 10.94 -19.71
CA PHE A 219 -20.22 11.93 -18.67
C PHE A 219 -19.11 12.99 -18.71
N THR A 220 -19.47 14.27 -18.66
CA THR A 220 -18.55 15.39 -18.91
C THR A 220 -17.88 15.90 -17.64
N ALA A 221 -16.62 16.35 -17.77
CA ALA A 221 -15.84 17.03 -16.73
C ALA A 221 -14.91 18.05 -17.40
N ASP A 222 -14.24 18.88 -16.58
CA ASP A 222 -13.16 19.73 -17.07
C ASP A 222 -11.98 18.86 -17.54
N THR A 223 -11.54 19.08 -18.77
CA THR A 223 -10.45 18.34 -19.42
C THR A 223 -9.06 18.84 -19.06
N ASN A 224 -8.98 19.98 -18.36
CA ASN A 224 -7.74 20.61 -17.91
C ASN A 224 -7.66 20.62 -16.37
N ILE A 225 -8.15 19.55 -15.73
CA ILE A 225 -8.34 19.51 -14.29
C ILE A 225 -7.05 19.65 -13.47
N LEU A 226 -5.91 19.31 -14.04
CA LEU A 226 -4.61 19.46 -13.38
C LEU A 226 -4.04 20.87 -13.52
N GLU A 227 -4.49 21.64 -14.48
CA GLU A 227 -4.01 22.99 -14.79
C GLU A 227 -4.83 24.08 -14.10
N ASP A 228 -4.16 25.13 -13.62
CA ASP A 228 -4.83 26.38 -13.30
C ASP A 228 -5.23 27.08 -14.60
N THR A 229 -6.48 27.50 -14.69
CA THR A 229 -7.03 28.18 -15.87
C THR A 229 -7.75 29.46 -15.48
N SER A 230 -8.20 30.23 -16.46
CA SER A 230 -9.08 31.41 -16.21
C SER A 230 -10.43 31.02 -15.59
N HIS A 231 -10.82 29.74 -15.66
CA HIS A 231 -12.08 29.23 -15.09
C HIS A 231 -11.95 28.79 -13.63
N GLY A 232 -10.72 28.66 -13.11
CA GLY A 232 -10.51 28.26 -11.73
C GLY A 232 -9.16 27.61 -11.46
N VAL A 233 -8.99 27.24 -10.21
CA VAL A 233 -7.80 26.58 -9.67
C VAL A 233 -7.87 25.09 -9.99
N GLY A 234 -6.80 24.53 -10.55
CA GLY A 234 -6.69 23.10 -10.83
C GLY A 234 -6.55 22.25 -9.56
N PHE A 235 -6.74 20.93 -9.72
CA PHE A 235 -6.69 19.98 -8.60
C PHE A 235 -5.41 20.10 -7.76
N GLY A 236 -4.24 20.15 -8.42
CA GLY A 236 -2.96 20.19 -7.71
C GLY A 236 -2.80 21.45 -6.86
N SER A 237 -3.12 22.62 -7.40
CA SER A 237 -3.10 23.88 -6.65
C SER A 237 -4.11 23.90 -5.49
N ALA A 238 -5.26 23.22 -5.66
CA ALA A 238 -6.27 23.14 -4.60
C ALA A 238 -5.79 22.30 -3.41
N VAL A 239 -5.12 21.16 -3.66
CA VAL A 239 -4.68 20.26 -2.58
C VAL A 239 -3.30 20.60 -2.01
N ALA A 240 -2.36 21.00 -2.85
CA ALA A 240 -0.99 21.33 -2.42
C ALA A 240 -0.80 22.80 -2.03
N GLY A 241 -1.64 23.70 -2.54
CA GLY A 241 -1.41 25.14 -2.51
C GLY A 241 -0.73 25.60 -3.80
N LYS A 242 -1.13 26.79 -4.30
CA LYS A 242 -0.69 27.29 -5.60
C LYS A 242 0.83 27.42 -5.73
N GLU A 243 1.49 27.88 -4.68
CA GLU A 243 2.95 28.11 -4.67
C GLU A 243 3.75 26.80 -4.56
N ASP A 244 3.12 25.73 -4.06
CA ASP A 244 3.74 24.43 -3.79
C ASP A 244 3.34 23.34 -4.81
N TYR A 245 2.48 23.68 -5.77
CA TYR A 245 2.12 22.79 -6.85
C TYR A 245 3.12 22.87 -7.99
N HIS A 246 3.79 21.78 -8.28
CA HIS A 246 4.81 21.66 -9.32
C HIS A 246 4.30 20.84 -10.50
N ILE A 247 3.42 21.43 -11.31
CA ILE A 247 2.74 20.74 -12.44
C ILE A 247 3.71 20.09 -13.45
N GLU A 248 4.91 20.64 -13.62
CA GLU A 248 5.93 20.09 -14.51
C GLU A 248 6.36 18.66 -14.11
N ARG A 249 6.34 18.33 -12.82
CA ARG A 249 6.66 17.00 -12.30
C ARG A 249 5.71 15.90 -12.77
N VAL A 250 4.49 16.27 -13.14
CA VAL A 250 3.48 15.33 -13.64
C VAL A 250 3.96 14.65 -14.94
N THR A 251 4.71 15.36 -15.78
CA THR A 251 5.18 14.81 -17.07
C THR A 251 6.70 14.71 -17.20
N GLU A 252 7.46 15.14 -16.20
CA GLU A 252 8.92 15.06 -16.21
C GLU A 252 9.37 13.61 -16.23
N GLY A 253 10.04 13.17 -17.31
CA GLY A 253 10.53 11.79 -17.48
C GLY A 253 9.44 10.73 -17.59
N LEU A 254 8.20 11.10 -17.91
CA LEU A 254 7.06 10.19 -18.08
C LEU A 254 7.42 9.08 -19.10
N GLY A 255 7.25 7.81 -18.70
CA GLY A 255 7.53 6.64 -19.52
C GLY A 255 9.01 6.31 -19.72
N LYS A 256 9.95 7.06 -19.10
CA LYS A 256 11.40 6.77 -19.20
C LYS A 256 11.91 5.93 -18.03
N GLN A 257 11.49 6.23 -16.83
CA GLN A 257 11.77 5.48 -15.62
C GLN A 257 10.44 5.29 -14.88
N PHE A 258 10.00 4.05 -14.81
CA PHE A 258 8.72 3.74 -14.17
C PHE A 258 8.86 3.80 -12.65
N ARG A 259 7.95 4.55 -12.03
CA ARG A 259 7.88 4.71 -10.58
C ARG A 259 7.58 3.40 -9.84
N THR A 260 7.03 2.42 -10.53
CA THR A 260 6.79 1.07 -9.99
C THR A 260 8.07 0.46 -9.41
N ASP A 261 9.25 0.72 -10.01
CA ASP A 261 10.55 0.23 -9.53
C ASP A 261 10.97 0.84 -8.18
N LEU A 262 10.25 1.84 -7.68
CA LEU A 262 10.53 2.56 -6.43
C LEU A 262 9.49 2.28 -5.34
N ILE A 263 8.60 1.32 -5.55
CA ILE A 263 7.68 0.86 -4.49
C ILE A 263 8.47 0.02 -3.49
N ASP A 264 8.40 0.39 -2.23
CA ASP A 264 8.93 -0.39 -1.13
C ASP A 264 7.92 -1.48 -0.73
N THR A 265 8.38 -2.61 -0.24
CA THR A 265 7.53 -3.68 0.30
C THR A 265 7.76 -3.80 1.80
N LYS A 266 6.70 -3.81 2.59
CA LYS A 266 6.81 -4.03 4.04
C LYS A 266 7.23 -5.47 4.33
N ASN A 267 8.26 -5.63 5.16
CA ASN A 267 8.68 -6.93 5.67
C ASN A 267 7.78 -7.38 6.83
N PHE A 268 7.38 -6.45 7.70
CA PHE A 268 6.53 -6.69 8.87
C PHE A 268 5.15 -6.05 8.67
N PRO A 269 4.06 -6.65 9.21
CA PRO A 269 2.70 -6.15 9.07
C PRO A 269 2.40 -5.00 10.05
N CYS A 270 3.11 -3.89 9.90
CA CYS A 270 3.02 -2.70 10.74
C CYS A 270 3.41 -1.43 9.96
N HIS A 271 3.35 -0.30 10.64
CA HIS A 271 3.66 1.01 10.05
C HIS A 271 5.05 1.03 9.39
N SER A 272 5.15 1.68 8.23
CA SER A 272 6.39 1.72 7.42
C SER A 272 7.62 2.22 8.20
N LEU A 273 7.44 3.18 9.10
CA LEU A 273 8.54 3.74 9.91
C LEU A 273 9.13 2.75 10.93
N GLN A 274 8.43 1.65 11.23
CA GLN A 274 8.92 0.62 12.13
C GLN A 274 9.80 -0.44 11.44
N GLN A 275 9.73 -0.55 10.10
CA GLN A 275 10.43 -1.61 9.36
C GLN A 275 11.91 -1.67 9.68
N ARG A 276 12.58 -0.51 9.67
CA ARG A 276 14.02 -0.37 9.89
C ARG A 276 14.46 -0.70 11.33
N PRO A 277 13.89 -0.09 12.38
CA PRO A 277 14.31 -0.38 13.74
C PRO A 277 13.94 -1.81 14.20
N LEU A 278 12.83 -2.39 13.70
CA LEU A 278 12.49 -3.78 14.01
C LEU A 278 13.50 -4.75 13.39
N GLU A 279 13.93 -4.51 12.16
CA GLU A 279 14.93 -5.36 11.51
C GLU A 279 16.30 -5.24 12.18
N ALA A 280 16.72 -4.02 12.55
CA ALA A 280 17.95 -3.79 13.31
C ALA A 280 17.96 -4.52 14.65
N ALA A 281 16.87 -4.43 15.40
CA ALA A 281 16.73 -5.13 16.69
C ALA A 281 16.73 -6.65 16.51
N LEU A 282 16.01 -7.19 15.50
CA LEU A 282 16.03 -8.61 15.18
C LEU A 282 17.44 -9.11 14.82
N HIS A 283 18.19 -8.30 14.08
CA HIS A 283 19.57 -8.61 13.74
C HIS A 283 20.42 -8.73 15.02
N LEU A 284 20.41 -7.74 15.92
CA LEU A 284 21.16 -7.77 17.17
C LEU A 284 20.78 -8.96 18.06
N VAL A 285 19.47 -9.22 18.22
CA VAL A 285 18.97 -10.33 19.06
C VAL A 285 19.46 -11.68 18.54
N LYS A 286 19.47 -11.88 17.21
CA LYS A 286 19.91 -13.13 16.58
C LYS A 286 21.43 -13.27 16.58
N GLU A 287 22.17 -12.23 16.20
CA GLU A 287 23.63 -12.25 16.11
C GLU A 287 24.28 -12.53 17.46
N HIS A 288 23.77 -11.90 18.50
CA HIS A 288 24.33 -12.03 19.86
C HIS A 288 23.55 -13.01 20.73
N ASN A 289 22.57 -13.72 20.16
CA ASN A 289 21.72 -14.69 20.86
C ASN A 289 21.13 -14.14 22.18
N ILE A 290 20.68 -12.89 22.18
CA ILE A 290 20.16 -12.19 23.35
C ILE A 290 18.88 -12.86 23.85
N SER A 291 18.79 -13.14 25.16
CA SER A 291 17.56 -13.57 25.83
C SER A 291 16.83 -12.36 26.44
N TYR A 292 15.50 -12.37 26.42
CA TYR A 292 14.68 -11.33 27.03
C TYR A 292 15.05 -11.04 28.49
N ASP A 293 15.32 -12.09 29.27
CA ASP A 293 15.62 -11.97 30.69
C ASP A 293 16.92 -11.21 30.95
N GLU A 294 17.84 -11.18 30.00
CA GLU A 294 19.10 -10.45 30.08
C GLU A 294 18.94 -8.95 29.73
N VAL A 295 17.84 -8.57 29.02
CA VAL A 295 17.64 -7.20 28.54
C VAL A 295 17.25 -6.28 29.70
N GLU A 296 18.04 -5.21 29.87
CA GLU A 296 17.72 -4.08 30.74
C GLU A 296 16.84 -3.06 30.01
N SER A 297 17.30 -2.55 28.85
CA SER A 297 16.58 -1.56 28.04
C SER A 297 16.93 -1.67 26.55
N VAL A 298 16.06 -1.10 25.71
CA VAL A 298 16.29 -0.89 24.28
C VAL A 298 16.11 0.61 24.00
N GLU A 299 17.11 1.23 23.42
CA GLU A 299 17.04 2.62 22.95
C GLU A 299 17.00 2.62 21.43
N VAL A 300 16.07 3.41 20.85
CA VAL A 300 15.92 3.57 19.41
C VAL A 300 16.03 5.06 19.09
N GLU A 301 17.12 5.41 18.43
CA GLU A 301 17.38 6.78 18.01
C GLU A 301 16.86 7.01 16.60
N VAL A 302 16.01 8.01 16.43
CA VAL A 302 15.30 8.30 15.19
C VAL A 302 15.20 9.80 14.93
N ASN A 303 14.80 10.20 13.71
CA ASN A 303 14.43 11.60 13.45
C ASN A 303 13.09 11.94 14.13
N PRO A 304 12.82 13.26 14.40
CA PRO A 304 11.62 13.67 15.15
C PRO A 304 10.31 13.29 14.48
N GLY A 305 10.23 13.27 13.14
CA GLY A 305 9.04 12.88 12.40
C GLY A 305 8.70 11.41 12.63
N THR A 306 9.72 10.54 12.61
CA THR A 306 9.55 9.11 12.92
C THR A 306 9.06 8.92 14.35
N ALA A 307 9.70 9.56 15.34
CA ALA A 307 9.27 9.45 16.74
C ALA A 307 7.81 9.89 16.92
N HIS A 308 7.40 10.99 16.31
CA HIS A 308 6.03 11.50 16.42
C HIS A 308 4.95 10.49 15.97
N GLU A 309 5.25 9.68 14.95
CA GLU A 309 4.29 8.76 14.35
C GLU A 309 4.20 7.38 15.05
N ILE A 310 5.32 6.91 15.65
CA ILE A 310 5.40 5.52 16.15
C ILE A 310 5.72 5.38 17.64
N ASP A 311 5.86 6.50 18.37
CA ASP A 311 6.09 6.49 19.83
C ASP A 311 4.74 6.36 20.55
N LEU A 312 4.27 5.11 20.69
CA LEU A 312 3.00 4.77 21.35
C LEU A 312 3.21 3.64 22.36
N LEU A 313 3.54 4.00 23.61
CA LEU A 313 3.88 3.03 24.67
C LEU A 313 2.67 2.15 25.05
N ASP A 314 1.49 2.75 25.18
CA ASP A 314 0.26 2.06 25.60
C ASP A 314 -0.81 2.15 24.50
N PRO A 315 -0.77 1.26 23.49
CA PRO A 315 -1.81 1.19 22.46
C PRO A 315 -3.19 0.92 23.09
N PRO A 316 -4.26 1.62 22.64
CA PRO A 316 -5.60 1.44 23.21
C PRO A 316 -6.30 0.15 22.75
N ASP A 317 -5.90 -0.44 21.64
CA ASP A 317 -6.46 -1.66 21.05
C ASP A 317 -5.43 -2.37 20.15
N GLY A 318 -5.79 -3.53 19.63
CA GLY A 318 -4.93 -4.35 18.77
C GLY A 318 -4.53 -3.66 17.47
N GLU A 319 -5.39 -2.84 16.88
CA GLU A 319 -5.06 -2.10 15.65
C GLU A 319 -3.96 -1.05 15.90
N HIS A 320 -4.02 -0.34 17.02
CA HIS A 320 -2.98 0.62 17.39
C HIS A 320 -1.64 -0.02 17.74
N THR A 321 -1.59 -1.34 18.02
CA THR A 321 -0.30 -2.02 18.22
C THR A 321 0.59 -1.93 16.99
N ARG A 322 0.01 -1.84 15.78
CA ARG A 322 0.73 -1.75 14.51
C ARG A 322 1.43 -0.41 14.26
N VAL A 323 1.08 0.62 15.04
CA VAL A 323 1.78 1.91 15.02
C VAL A 323 2.64 2.12 16.27
N SER A 324 2.72 1.13 17.17
CA SER A 324 3.55 1.15 18.37
C SER A 324 4.89 0.45 18.11
N LEU A 325 5.99 1.21 18.03
CA LEU A 325 7.32 0.61 17.93
C LEU A 325 7.66 -0.20 19.18
N GLN A 326 7.24 0.25 20.36
CA GLN A 326 7.44 -0.48 21.62
C GLN A 326 6.80 -1.87 21.56
N HIS A 327 5.61 -1.98 20.95
CA HIS A 327 4.91 -3.26 20.83
C HIS A 327 5.61 -4.18 19.82
N GLY A 328 6.03 -3.66 18.68
CA GLY A 328 6.81 -4.43 17.69
C GLY A 328 8.12 -4.95 18.28
N LEU A 329 8.84 -4.10 19.04
CA LEU A 329 10.08 -4.49 19.72
C LEU A 329 9.84 -5.48 20.87
N ALA A 330 8.69 -5.43 21.55
CA ALA A 330 8.33 -6.47 22.51
C ALA A 330 8.25 -7.85 21.82
N GLY A 331 7.69 -7.94 20.62
CA GLY A 331 7.71 -9.15 19.79
C GLY A 331 9.14 -9.61 19.46
N VAL A 332 10.02 -8.68 19.07
CA VAL A 332 11.44 -8.99 18.81
C VAL A 332 12.11 -9.60 20.05
N LEU A 333 11.93 -8.99 21.21
CA LEU A 333 12.59 -9.40 22.44
C LEU A 333 12.08 -10.74 22.97
N LEU A 334 10.76 -10.95 22.96
CA LEU A 334 10.11 -12.12 23.56
C LEU A 334 10.09 -13.33 22.63
N GLU A 335 9.88 -13.10 21.33
CA GLU A 335 9.60 -14.16 20.37
C GLU A 335 10.69 -14.32 19.30
N LYS A 336 11.66 -13.40 19.25
CA LYS A 336 12.72 -13.33 18.22
C LYS A 336 12.15 -13.32 16.79
N LYS A 337 10.92 -12.81 16.64
CA LYS A 337 10.19 -12.64 15.40
C LYS A 337 9.22 -11.47 15.49
N VAL A 338 8.80 -10.97 14.33
CA VAL A 338 7.69 -10.04 14.16
C VAL A 338 6.83 -10.54 13.01
N GLY A 339 5.55 -10.73 13.25
CA GLY A 339 4.62 -11.26 12.25
C GLY A 339 3.17 -10.92 12.59
N ARG A 340 2.23 -11.56 11.89
CA ARG A 340 0.79 -11.35 12.09
C ARG A 340 0.34 -11.54 13.54
N ASP A 341 0.93 -12.53 14.20
CA ASP A 341 0.57 -12.89 15.57
C ASP A 341 1.10 -11.88 16.62
N THR A 342 2.03 -11.01 16.23
CA THR A 342 2.60 -9.98 17.12
C THR A 342 1.55 -8.90 17.43
N PHE A 343 0.75 -8.49 16.44
CA PHE A 343 -0.14 -7.32 16.51
C PHE A 343 -1.59 -7.74 16.74
N THR A 344 -1.88 -8.30 17.91
CA THR A 344 -3.21 -8.82 18.26
C THR A 344 -3.67 -8.30 19.63
N GLU A 345 -4.99 -8.32 19.87
CA GLU A 345 -5.58 -8.01 21.20
C GLU A 345 -5.02 -8.91 22.29
N GLU A 346 -4.75 -10.18 21.98
CA GLU A 346 -4.19 -11.14 22.91
C GLU A 346 -2.77 -10.71 23.37
N LYS A 347 -1.91 -10.34 22.42
CA LYS A 347 -0.56 -9.84 22.70
C LYS A 347 -0.56 -8.48 23.37
N LEU A 348 -1.52 -7.62 23.04
CA LEU A 348 -1.70 -6.35 23.73
C LEU A 348 -2.00 -6.57 25.22
N ALA A 349 -2.87 -7.53 25.54
CA ALA A 349 -3.27 -7.88 26.90
C ALA A 349 -2.24 -8.71 27.67
N ASP A 350 -1.24 -9.32 26.99
CA ASP A 350 -0.21 -10.15 27.62
C ASP A 350 0.67 -9.32 28.57
N PRO A 351 0.75 -9.66 29.88
CA PRO A 351 1.59 -8.95 30.84
C PRO A 351 3.08 -8.90 30.47
N LYS A 352 3.60 -9.94 29.79
CA LYS A 352 5.00 -9.96 29.35
C LYS A 352 5.24 -8.96 28.21
N PHE A 353 4.30 -8.85 27.26
CA PHE A 353 4.38 -7.81 26.23
C PHE A 353 4.28 -6.41 26.84
N LYS A 354 3.42 -6.22 27.84
CA LYS A 354 3.31 -4.94 28.54
C LYS A 354 4.62 -4.59 29.27
N GLU A 355 5.24 -5.55 29.96
CA GLU A 355 6.55 -5.36 30.60
C GLU A 355 7.65 -5.06 29.56
N ALA A 356 7.68 -5.80 28.45
CA ALA A 356 8.67 -5.62 27.41
C ALA A 356 8.58 -4.24 26.74
N ARG A 357 7.36 -3.72 26.51
CA ARG A 357 7.16 -2.34 25.98
C ARG A 357 7.82 -1.29 26.88
N GLN A 358 7.76 -1.45 28.22
CA GLN A 358 8.34 -0.49 29.17
C GLN A 358 9.88 -0.44 29.10
N LYS A 359 10.53 -1.44 28.52
CA LYS A 359 12.00 -1.44 28.34
C LYS A 359 12.44 -0.62 27.11
N VAL A 360 11.51 -0.23 26.23
CA VAL A 360 11.80 0.45 24.96
C VAL A 360 11.65 1.96 25.12
N LYS A 361 12.66 2.68 24.70
CA LYS A 361 12.69 4.15 24.69
C LYS A 361 13.06 4.66 23.31
N LEU A 362 12.24 5.56 22.76
CA LEU A 362 12.56 6.32 21.56
C LEU A 362 13.30 7.60 21.94
N ILE A 363 14.34 7.93 21.17
CA ILE A 363 15.14 9.15 21.32
C ILE A 363 15.07 9.89 19.98
N ALA A 364 14.43 11.04 19.99
CA ALA A 364 14.34 11.89 18.82
C ALA A 364 15.56 12.83 18.74
N HIS A 365 16.20 12.88 17.56
CA HIS A 365 17.33 13.76 17.28
C HIS A 365 16.89 14.92 16.39
N PRO A 366 16.66 16.12 16.95
CA PRO A 366 16.20 17.30 16.18
C PRO A 366 17.15 17.70 15.05
N GLU A 367 18.44 17.39 15.20
CA GLU A 367 19.48 17.64 14.20
C GLU A 367 19.45 16.66 13.01
N TRP A 368 18.73 15.55 13.09
CA TRP A 368 18.58 14.60 11.98
C TRP A 368 17.48 15.08 11.02
N THR A 369 17.88 15.83 10.02
CA THR A 369 16.96 16.47 9.06
C THR A 369 16.58 15.60 7.88
N ILE A 370 17.31 14.50 7.65
CA ILE A 370 17.02 13.57 6.55
C ILE A 370 15.77 12.77 6.90
N LYS A 371 14.74 12.94 6.07
CA LYS A 371 13.44 12.28 6.27
C LYS A 371 13.48 10.83 5.78
N TRP A 372 12.73 9.97 6.46
CA TRP A 372 12.44 8.62 6.00
C TRP A 372 11.85 8.63 4.57
N PRO A 373 12.19 7.67 3.68
CA PRO A 373 12.93 6.44 3.92
C PRO A 373 14.48 6.60 3.89
N GLU A 374 14.97 7.72 3.47
CA GLU A 374 16.41 8.00 3.52
C GLU A 374 16.88 8.17 4.98
N GLY A 375 18.19 8.26 5.18
CA GLY A 375 18.79 8.36 6.51
C GLY A 375 18.96 6.99 7.18
N PHE A 376 18.93 6.97 8.49
CA PHE A 376 19.20 5.80 9.32
C PHE A 376 18.49 5.91 10.66
N ASP A 377 18.40 4.76 11.35
CA ASP A 377 18.06 4.69 12.76
C ASP A 377 19.19 3.98 13.51
N ILE A 378 19.35 4.21 14.82
CA ILE A 378 20.29 3.49 15.67
C ILE A 378 19.48 2.71 16.70
N VAL A 379 19.77 1.43 16.84
CA VAL A 379 19.17 0.58 17.87
C VAL A 379 20.27 0.10 18.80
N THR A 380 20.09 0.33 20.11
CA THR A 380 20.99 -0.09 21.17
C THR A 380 20.24 -0.96 22.16
N ILE A 381 20.72 -2.18 22.38
CA ILE A 381 20.20 -3.11 23.41
C ILE A 381 21.20 -3.17 24.55
N LYS A 382 20.75 -2.75 25.74
CA LYS A 382 21.54 -2.78 26.98
C LYS A 382 21.16 -4.00 27.79
N LEU A 383 22.17 -4.73 28.27
CA LEU A 383 21.98 -5.92 29.08
C LEU A 383 22.23 -5.61 30.57
N LYS A 384 21.57 -6.34 31.48
CA LYS A 384 21.70 -6.23 32.93
C LYS A 384 23.13 -6.44 33.46
N ASN A 385 24.00 -7.11 32.68
CA ASN A 385 25.41 -7.30 33.00
C ASN A 385 26.31 -6.14 32.55
N GLY A 386 25.72 -5.04 32.03
CA GLY A 386 26.42 -3.85 31.57
C GLY A 386 26.95 -3.93 30.14
N LYS A 387 26.76 -5.04 29.42
CA LYS A 387 27.08 -5.09 27.98
C LYS A 387 26.06 -4.32 27.19
N GLU A 388 26.50 -3.65 26.11
CA GLU A 388 25.68 -2.95 25.17
C GLU A 388 25.98 -3.43 23.74
N TYR A 389 24.92 -3.58 22.93
CA TYR A 389 25.03 -3.90 21.51
C TYR A 389 24.28 -2.84 20.74
N SER A 390 24.97 -2.14 19.84
CA SER A 390 24.42 -1.02 19.07
C SER A 390 24.68 -1.19 17.59
N ILE A 391 23.69 -0.85 16.78
CA ILE A 391 23.82 -0.90 15.32
C ILE A 391 23.12 0.31 14.67
N LYS A 392 23.79 0.87 13.67
CA LYS A 392 23.22 1.83 12.75
C LYS A 392 22.60 1.08 11.55
N TRP A 393 21.34 1.34 11.25
CA TRP A 393 20.61 0.66 10.17
C TRP A 393 20.05 1.65 9.17
N GLU A 394 20.38 1.49 7.89
CA GLU A 394 20.04 2.46 6.84
C GLU A 394 18.90 2.01 5.94
N ALA A 395 18.73 0.70 5.76
CA ALA A 395 17.70 0.14 4.89
C ALA A 395 17.11 -1.12 5.52
N TRP A 396 15.83 -1.39 5.25
CA TRP A 396 15.17 -2.64 5.66
C TRP A 396 15.00 -3.57 4.47
N ARG A 397 14.76 -4.85 4.72
CA ARG A 397 14.44 -5.83 3.72
C ARG A 397 13.07 -5.53 3.10
N GLY A 398 13.04 -5.23 1.81
CA GLY A 398 11.86 -4.77 1.07
C GLY A 398 11.89 -3.29 0.70
N TYR A 399 12.89 -2.52 1.15
CA TYR A 399 13.17 -1.21 0.58
C TYR A 399 13.60 -1.38 -0.88
N HIS A 400 13.21 -0.48 -1.78
CA HIS A 400 13.49 -0.64 -3.23
C HIS A 400 15.00 -0.78 -3.57
N LYS A 401 15.90 -0.30 -2.69
CA LYS A 401 17.35 -0.53 -2.82
C LYS A 401 17.82 -1.87 -2.25
N THR A 402 17.04 -2.49 -1.40
CA THR A 402 17.27 -3.80 -0.78
C THR A 402 16.01 -4.67 -0.85
N PRO A 403 15.52 -4.98 -2.07
CA PRO A 403 14.23 -5.65 -2.27
C PRO A 403 14.22 -7.04 -1.64
N MET A 404 13.04 -7.52 -1.28
CA MET A 404 12.84 -8.92 -0.87
C MET A 404 13.18 -9.85 -2.03
N THR A 405 13.74 -11.01 -1.71
CA THR A 405 13.89 -12.09 -2.69
C THR A 405 12.53 -12.71 -2.99
N VAL A 406 12.42 -13.41 -4.13
CA VAL A 406 11.20 -14.15 -4.48
C VAL A 406 10.84 -15.18 -3.40
N ASP A 407 11.82 -15.86 -2.80
CA ASP A 407 11.58 -16.83 -1.73
C ASP A 407 11.00 -16.17 -0.45
N GLU A 408 11.50 -14.98 -0.09
CA GLU A 408 10.95 -14.20 1.02
C GLU A 408 9.52 -13.73 0.74
N LEU A 409 9.22 -13.31 -0.49
CA LEU A 409 7.86 -12.94 -0.91
C LEU A 409 6.92 -14.15 -0.92
N ILE A 410 7.40 -15.32 -1.34
CA ILE A 410 6.65 -16.58 -1.27
C ILE A 410 6.34 -16.94 0.18
N ALA A 411 7.33 -16.83 1.08
CA ALA A 411 7.13 -17.08 2.51
C ALA A 411 6.10 -16.12 3.11
N LYS A 412 6.20 -14.83 2.78
CA LYS A 412 5.23 -13.80 3.18
C LYS A 412 3.83 -14.13 2.68
N TYR A 413 3.69 -14.49 1.40
CA TYR A 413 2.41 -14.85 0.80
C TYR A 413 1.79 -16.07 1.50
N LYS A 414 2.58 -17.13 1.71
CA LYS A 414 2.14 -18.35 2.39
C LYS A 414 1.72 -18.08 3.84
N ASP A 415 2.45 -17.23 4.55
CA ASP A 415 2.05 -16.79 5.90
C ASP A 415 0.72 -16.02 5.83
N ALA A 416 0.60 -15.02 4.97
CA ALA A 416 -0.59 -14.21 4.83
C ALA A 416 -1.86 -15.03 4.48
N THR A 417 -1.71 -16.10 3.72
CA THR A 417 -2.84 -16.92 3.24
C THR A 417 -3.15 -18.15 4.08
N SER A 418 -2.28 -18.52 5.04
CA SER A 418 -2.28 -19.82 5.72
C SER A 418 -3.59 -20.22 6.43
N ASN A 419 -4.36 -19.25 6.92
CA ASN A 419 -5.60 -19.49 7.65
C ASN A 419 -6.86 -19.15 6.84
N VAL A 420 -6.70 -18.86 5.55
CA VAL A 420 -7.78 -18.41 4.66
C VAL A 420 -7.91 -19.32 3.46
N LEU A 421 -6.80 -19.66 2.83
CA LEU A 421 -6.75 -20.56 1.69
C LEU A 421 -6.31 -21.96 2.15
N SER A 422 -6.87 -22.99 1.53
CA SER A 422 -6.30 -24.33 1.64
C SER A 422 -4.90 -24.38 1.00
N SER A 423 -4.05 -25.33 1.39
CA SER A 423 -2.70 -25.46 0.83
C SER A 423 -2.71 -25.52 -0.70
N ASN A 424 -3.65 -26.25 -1.29
CA ASN A 424 -3.80 -26.36 -2.75
C ASN A 424 -4.18 -25.01 -3.39
N GLN A 425 -5.07 -24.24 -2.76
CA GLN A 425 -5.45 -22.91 -3.24
C GLN A 425 -4.27 -21.93 -3.14
N ALA A 426 -3.55 -21.95 -2.02
CA ALA A 426 -2.38 -21.10 -1.82
C ALA A 426 -1.27 -21.41 -2.84
N ASP A 427 -0.94 -22.70 -3.05
CA ASP A 427 0.08 -23.10 -4.02
C ASP A 427 -0.36 -22.79 -5.47
N ARG A 428 -1.63 -23.03 -5.83
CA ARG A 428 -2.12 -22.72 -7.18
C ARG A 428 -2.18 -21.23 -7.46
N SER A 429 -2.68 -20.42 -6.53
CA SER A 429 -2.72 -18.96 -6.69
C SER A 429 -1.31 -18.37 -6.74
N LEU A 430 -0.36 -18.87 -5.95
CA LEU A 430 1.05 -18.52 -6.02
C LEU A 430 1.63 -18.79 -7.42
N GLU A 431 1.42 -20.01 -7.97
CA GLU A 431 1.87 -20.37 -9.32
C GLU A 431 1.30 -19.41 -10.37
N LEU A 432 0.00 -19.10 -10.31
CA LEU A 432 -0.65 -18.22 -11.26
C LEU A 432 -0.09 -16.78 -11.19
N VAL A 433 0.17 -16.25 -10.01
CA VAL A 433 0.73 -14.90 -9.87
C VAL A 433 2.18 -14.84 -10.33
N LEU A 434 3.00 -15.84 -10.02
CA LEU A 434 4.40 -15.88 -10.49
C LEU A 434 4.50 -15.99 -12.02
N ASN A 435 3.47 -16.52 -12.67
CA ASN A 435 3.36 -16.66 -14.12
C ASN A 435 2.27 -15.77 -14.72
N LEU A 436 1.98 -14.63 -14.09
CA LEU A 436 0.82 -13.79 -14.40
C LEU A 436 0.78 -13.38 -15.87
N GLU A 437 1.92 -13.03 -16.48
CA GLU A 437 2.01 -12.64 -17.90
C GLU A 437 1.58 -13.72 -18.89
N ASN A 438 1.55 -14.98 -18.46
CA ASN A 438 1.17 -16.12 -19.29
C ASN A 438 -0.35 -16.44 -19.20
N LEU A 439 -1.05 -15.83 -18.27
CA LEU A 439 -2.49 -16.04 -18.10
C LEU A 439 -3.24 -15.34 -19.23
N LYS A 440 -4.08 -16.09 -19.93
CA LYS A 440 -4.99 -15.54 -20.95
C LYS A 440 -6.21 -14.87 -20.33
N ASP A 441 -6.60 -15.31 -19.13
CA ASP A 441 -7.73 -14.81 -18.35
C ASP A 441 -7.41 -14.97 -16.87
N VAL A 442 -7.51 -13.89 -16.10
CA VAL A 442 -7.21 -13.89 -14.66
C VAL A 442 -8.36 -14.41 -13.80
N SER A 443 -9.49 -14.78 -14.40
CA SER A 443 -10.67 -15.30 -13.68
C SER A 443 -10.35 -16.59 -12.90
N GLU A 444 -9.37 -17.39 -13.35
CA GLU A 444 -8.92 -18.56 -12.61
C GLU A 444 -8.32 -18.18 -11.26
N LEU A 445 -7.43 -17.19 -11.24
CA LEU A 445 -6.83 -16.66 -10.02
C LEU A 445 -7.92 -16.09 -9.08
N MET A 446 -8.79 -15.25 -9.63
CA MET A 446 -9.84 -14.61 -8.84
C MET A 446 -10.82 -15.62 -8.24
N LYS A 447 -11.16 -16.68 -8.95
CA LYS A 447 -12.01 -17.75 -8.42
C LYS A 447 -11.39 -18.42 -7.19
N ILE A 448 -10.08 -18.65 -7.20
CA ILE A 448 -9.37 -19.28 -6.07
C ILE A 448 -9.40 -18.38 -4.83
N VAL A 449 -9.11 -17.09 -4.99
CA VAL A 449 -8.95 -16.17 -3.86
C VAL A 449 -10.26 -15.54 -3.39
N THR A 450 -11.33 -15.63 -4.20
CA THR A 450 -12.68 -15.19 -3.81
C THR A 450 -13.39 -16.26 -2.99
N PHE A 451 -13.40 -17.50 -3.46
CA PHE A 451 -14.11 -18.62 -2.84
C PHE A 451 -13.13 -19.47 -2.03
N THR A 452 -12.81 -19.00 -0.85
CA THR A 452 -11.99 -19.72 0.12
C THR A 452 -12.80 -20.89 0.68
N GLY A 453 -12.28 -22.08 0.55
CA GLY A 453 -12.96 -23.34 0.91
C GLY A 453 -12.96 -23.63 2.39
#